data_514b8f3e4de28fe3f30f96e900aace08
#
_entry.id   514b8f3e4de28fe3f30f96e900aace08
#
_cell.length_a   1.000
_cell.length_b   1.000
_cell.length_c   1.000
_cell.angle_alpha   90.00
_cell.angle_beta   90.00
_cell.angle_gamma   90.00
#
_symmetry.space_group_name_H-M   'P 1'
#
loop_
_entity.id
_entity.type
_entity.pdbx_description
1 polymer ?
#
loop_
_entity_poly.entity_id
_entity_poly.type
_entity_poly.pdbx_seq_one_letter_code
_entity_poly.pdbx_strand_id
1 'polypeptide(L)'
;VSTSALPPEIFKAYDIRGIVGKTLTPATVERIGQAIGSEARARQHNRVVVGRDGRLSGPDLVAALARGLAAAGCEVIDIGMVPTPVVYFATHHLGTHTGVAVTGSHNPPDYNGLKIMIAGETLSGEAIQELRTRIERNDLVTGTGKITHSDVRDAYLDRIVGDVKLERKLRIGVDCGNGVAGELAPQLFRRMGCEVTELFCEVDGTFPNHHPDPAKPENLRDLIAEVTRGGYDVGLAFDGDGDRCGVISPDGSIIWPDRQMILYARDVLSRHPGGEIIYDVKCSRSLDAEIRKAGGKPTMWKTGHSFIKAKLKESGALLAGEMSGHTFFKERWYGFDDGLYTGARLLELLSHDARKPAEIFRALPNTVNTPELNLKFAEGGHYAVMQQLLAKASFPDARVTTIDGLRADFADGFGLVRASNTTPVLVFRFEADDAAALERIQKRFRSLLLSVKPDMQLPF
;
A
#
# COMPACT_ATOMS: atom_id res chain seq x y z
N VAL A 1 -25.21 -23.04 19.09
CA VAL A 1 -24.17 -22.75 18.10
C VAL A 1 -22.92 -22.49 18.90
N SER A 2 -21.92 -23.40 18.80
CA SER A 2 -20.62 -23.25 19.48
C SER A 2 -20.00 -21.90 19.06
N THR A 3 -19.79 -21.02 20.03
CA THR A 3 -19.05 -19.77 19.84
C THR A 3 -17.57 -20.14 19.78
N SER A 4 -17.08 -20.61 18.62
CA SER A 4 -15.66 -20.73 18.42
C SER A 4 -15.04 -19.35 18.58
N ALA A 5 -14.12 -19.20 19.53
CA ALA A 5 -13.40 -17.95 19.74
C ALA A 5 -12.73 -17.53 18.43
N LEU A 6 -12.83 -16.24 18.09
CA LEU A 6 -12.17 -15.70 16.90
C LEU A 6 -10.65 -15.79 17.08
N PRO A 7 -9.91 -16.23 16.06
CA PRO A 7 -8.45 -16.23 16.10
C PRO A 7 -7.94 -14.78 16.27
N PRO A 8 -7.31 -14.43 17.39
CA PRO A 8 -6.90 -13.04 17.64
C PRO A 8 -5.82 -12.56 16.67
N GLU A 9 -5.04 -13.48 16.12
CA GLU A 9 -3.95 -13.21 15.19
C GLU A 9 -4.39 -12.66 13.83
N ILE A 10 -5.68 -12.75 13.47
CA ILE A 10 -6.18 -12.16 12.21
C ILE A 10 -6.36 -10.65 12.30
N PHE A 11 -6.51 -10.07 13.50
CA PHE A 11 -6.67 -8.64 13.74
C PHE A 11 -5.30 -7.96 13.77
N LYS A 12 -4.76 -7.64 12.58
CA LYS A 12 -3.44 -7.02 12.41
C LYS A 12 -3.47 -5.51 12.70
N ALA A 13 -2.31 -4.86 12.55
CA ALA A 13 -2.17 -3.44 12.90
C ALA A 13 -2.99 -2.49 12.02
N TYR A 14 -3.31 -2.86 10.77
CA TYR A 14 -4.02 -1.99 9.83
C TYR A 14 -5.01 -2.69 8.90
N ASP A 15 -5.25 -3.96 9.09
CA ASP A 15 -6.27 -4.74 8.40
C ASP A 15 -6.64 -6.01 9.19
N ILE A 16 -7.63 -6.73 8.71
CA ILE A 16 -7.89 -8.10 9.15
C ILE A 16 -7.34 -9.02 8.07
N ARG A 17 -6.55 -10.03 8.45
CA ARG A 17 -5.93 -10.95 7.50
C ARG A 17 -5.74 -12.33 8.07
N GLY A 18 -6.11 -13.37 7.29
CA GLY A 18 -5.99 -14.75 7.72
C GLY A 18 -5.90 -15.74 6.58
N ILE A 19 -5.66 -17.02 6.94
CA ILE A 19 -5.64 -18.13 6.01
C ILE A 19 -7.06 -18.65 5.84
N VAL A 20 -7.51 -18.69 4.58
CA VAL A 20 -8.88 -19.10 4.21
C VAL A 20 -9.13 -20.56 4.63
N GLY A 21 -10.28 -20.79 5.23
CA GLY A 21 -10.68 -22.13 5.73
C GLY A 21 -10.00 -22.53 7.05
N LYS A 22 -9.01 -21.76 7.54
CA LYS A 22 -8.35 -22.00 8.83
C LYS A 22 -8.70 -20.91 9.83
N THR A 23 -8.12 -19.73 9.67
CA THR A 23 -8.32 -18.59 10.57
C THR A 23 -9.34 -17.58 10.04
N LEU A 24 -9.58 -17.57 8.73
CA LEU A 24 -10.57 -16.72 8.07
C LEU A 24 -11.60 -17.61 7.34
N THR A 25 -12.77 -17.74 7.93
CA THR A 25 -13.88 -18.53 7.37
C THR A 25 -15.09 -17.63 7.08
N PRO A 26 -16.05 -18.05 6.22
CA PRO A 26 -17.27 -17.28 6.03
C PRO A 26 -18.00 -16.97 7.34
N ALA A 27 -18.07 -17.90 8.29
CA ALA A 27 -18.68 -17.67 9.60
C ALA A 27 -17.94 -16.61 10.42
N THR A 28 -16.62 -16.63 10.40
CA THR A 28 -15.78 -15.59 11.03
C THR A 28 -16.04 -14.23 10.40
N VAL A 29 -16.05 -14.16 9.06
CA VAL A 29 -16.25 -12.91 8.32
C VAL A 29 -17.67 -12.36 8.51
N GLU A 30 -18.68 -13.20 8.62
CA GLU A 30 -20.06 -12.77 8.91
C GLU A 30 -20.14 -12.09 10.29
N ARG A 31 -19.52 -12.65 11.32
CA ARG A 31 -19.45 -12.01 12.65
C ARG A 31 -18.68 -10.71 12.63
N ILE A 32 -17.56 -10.67 11.91
CA ILE A 32 -16.78 -9.42 11.71
C ILE A 32 -17.63 -8.39 10.97
N GLY A 33 -18.39 -8.79 9.95
CA GLY A 33 -19.34 -7.94 9.23
C GLY A 33 -20.39 -7.31 10.14
N GLN A 34 -20.95 -8.11 11.08
CA GLN A 34 -21.90 -7.58 12.07
C GLN A 34 -21.24 -6.58 13.03
N ALA A 35 -19.99 -6.82 13.44
CA ALA A 35 -19.24 -5.87 14.29
C ALA A 35 -18.91 -4.57 13.53
N ILE A 36 -18.49 -4.65 12.27
CA ILE A 36 -18.27 -3.47 11.41
C ILE A 36 -19.57 -2.69 11.25
N GLY A 37 -20.69 -3.37 10.98
CA GLY A 37 -22.01 -2.75 10.87
C GLY A 37 -22.45 -2.09 12.18
N SER A 38 -22.18 -2.71 13.31
CA SER A 38 -22.47 -2.15 14.63
C SER A 38 -21.68 -0.86 14.87
N GLU A 39 -20.38 -0.85 14.56
CA GLU A 39 -19.52 0.31 14.67
C GLU A 39 -19.93 1.43 13.69
N ALA A 40 -20.22 1.08 12.45
CA ALA A 40 -20.68 2.02 11.43
C ALA A 40 -21.99 2.73 11.87
N ARG A 41 -22.94 1.98 12.42
CA ARG A 41 -24.18 2.55 12.98
C ARG A 41 -23.93 3.43 14.20
N ALA A 42 -23.03 3.03 15.09
CA ALA A 42 -22.65 3.86 16.23
C ALA A 42 -22.09 5.23 15.79
N ARG A 43 -21.41 5.27 14.64
CA ARG A 43 -20.93 6.50 14.01
C ARG A 43 -21.93 7.15 13.04
N GLN A 44 -23.19 6.69 13.03
CA GLN A 44 -24.27 7.18 12.18
C GLN A 44 -24.06 6.97 10.66
N HIS A 45 -23.31 5.94 10.29
CA HIS A 45 -23.03 5.53 8.92
C HIS A 45 -23.59 4.13 8.66
N ASN A 46 -24.83 4.03 8.19
CA ASN A 46 -25.54 2.77 7.99
C ASN A 46 -25.55 2.27 6.53
N ARG A 47 -24.89 2.98 5.62
CA ARG A 47 -24.71 2.57 4.21
C ARG A 47 -23.26 2.16 4.00
N VAL A 48 -23.02 0.93 3.54
CA VAL A 48 -21.68 0.35 3.46
C VAL A 48 -21.45 -0.22 2.06
N VAL A 49 -20.40 0.25 1.38
CA VAL A 49 -19.92 -0.34 0.13
C VAL A 49 -19.08 -1.58 0.45
N VAL A 50 -19.27 -2.65 -0.30
CA VAL A 50 -18.39 -3.83 -0.26
C VAL A 50 -17.91 -4.17 -1.68
N GLY A 51 -16.68 -4.60 -1.79
CA GLY A 51 -16.11 -5.10 -3.04
C GLY A 51 -15.02 -6.11 -2.74
N ARG A 52 -14.54 -6.84 -3.74
CA ARG A 52 -13.54 -7.89 -3.56
C ARG A 52 -12.50 -7.90 -4.67
N ASP A 53 -11.33 -8.42 -4.36
CA ASP A 53 -10.30 -8.73 -5.37
C ASP A 53 -10.64 -10.01 -6.17
N GLY A 54 -9.68 -10.47 -7.00
CA GLY A 54 -9.84 -11.64 -7.88
C GLY A 54 -9.65 -13.00 -7.21
N ARG A 55 -9.40 -13.08 -5.91
CA ARG A 55 -9.13 -14.34 -5.20
C ARG A 55 -10.32 -15.28 -5.22
N LEU A 56 -10.07 -16.58 -5.34
CA LEU A 56 -11.10 -17.61 -5.44
C LEU A 56 -12.04 -17.65 -4.23
N SER A 57 -11.55 -17.30 -3.06
CA SER A 57 -12.35 -17.20 -1.81
C SER A 57 -13.19 -15.94 -1.72
N GLY A 58 -12.97 -14.96 -2.59
CA GLY A 58 -13.62 -13.65 -2.57
C GLY A 58 -15.15 -13.71 -2.55
N PRO A 59 -15.81 -14.48 -3.47
CA PRO A 59 -17.28 -14.54 -3.52
C PRO A 59 -17.93 -14.97 -2.22
N ASP A 60 -17.42 -16.04 -1.58
CA ASP A 60 -18.00 -16.56 -0.34
C ASP A 60 -17.78 -15.60 0.84
N LEU A 61 -16.59 -14.97 0.90
CA LEU A 61 -16.25 -14.04 1.98
C LEU A 61 -16.99 -12.71 1.86
N VAL A 62 -17.16 -12.14 0.66
CA VAL A 62 -17.92 -10.90 0.49
C VAL A 62 -19.41 -11.13 0.76
N ALA A 63 -19.97 -12.29 0.36
CA ALA A 63 -21.36 -12.65 0.68
C ALA A 63 -21.56 -12.79 2.20
N ALA A 64 -20.64 -13.43 2.91
CA ALA A 64 -20.70 -13.54 4.38
C ALA A 64 -20.58 -12.16 5.05
N LEU A 65 -19.65 -11.32 4.60
CA LEU A 65 -19.50 -9.94 5.06
C LEU A 65 -20.80 -9.15 4.90
N ALA A 66 -21.41 -9.21 3.71
CA ALA A 66 -22.66 -8.52 3.39
C ALA A 66 -23.82 -8.97 4.28
N ARG A 67 -23.94 -10.29 4.56
CA ARG A 67 -24.94 -10.81 5.51
C ARG A 67 -24.72 -10.26 6.92
N GLY A 68 -23.48 -10.25 7.40
CA GLY A 68 -23.14 -9.71 8.73
C GLY A 68 -23.48 -8.22 8.86
N LEU A 69 -23.11 -7.41 7.87
CA LEU A 69 -23.48 -5.99 7.80
C LEU A 69 -25.00 -5.78 7.76
N ALA A 70 -25.72 -6.55 6.95
CA ALA A 70 -27.17 -6.49 6.87
C ALA A 70 -27.84 -6.94 8.19
N ALA A 71 -27.30 -7.94 8.88
CA ALA A 71 -27.76 -8.38 10.20
C ALA A 71 -27.57 -7.31 11.29
N ALA A 72 -26.62 -6.38 11.12
CA ALA A 72 -26.52 -5.19 11.95
C ALA A 72 -27.49 -4.07 11.53
N GLY A 73 -28.28 -4.24 10.46
CA GLY A 73 -29.23 -3.26 9.93
C GLY A 73 -28.62 -2.23 8.97
N CYS A 74 -27.48 -2.55 8.34
CA CYS A 74 -26.88 -1.70 7.32
C CYS A 74 -27.48 -1.94 5.94
N GLU A 75 -27.55 -0.89 5.12
CA GLU A 75 -27.71 -0.97 3.68
C GLU A 75 -26.35 -1.28 3.05
N VAL A 76 -26.22 -2.44 2.44
CA VAL A 76 -24.99 -2.92 1.81
C VAL A 76 -25.09 -2.70 0.30
N ILE A 77 -24.06 -2.09 -0.28
CA ILE A 77 -23.92 -1.88 -1.72
C ILE A 77 -22.72 -2.69 -2.19
N ASP A 78 -23.00 -3.84 -2.80
CA ASP A 78 -21.97 -4.71 -3.38
C ASP A 78 -21.60 -4.19 -4.78
N ILE A 79 -20.35 -3.84 -4.96
CA ILE A 79 -19.80 -3.34 -6.24
C ILE A 79 -19.03 -4.41 -7.03
N GLY A 80 -19.04 -5.66 -6.54
CA GLY A 80 -18.48 -6.80 -7.24
C GLY A 80 -16.95 -6.91 -7.16
N MET A 81 -16.36 -7.48 -8.21
CA MET A 81 -14.90 -7.66 -8.32
C MET A 81 -14.27 -6.40 -8.87
N VAL A 82 -13.46 -5.74 -8.04
CA VAL A 82 -12.78 -4.46 -8.34
C VAL A 82 -11.47 -4.33 -7.57
N PRO A 83 -10.51 -3.53 -8.04
CA PRO A 83 -9.37 -3.10 -7.24
C PRO A 83 -9.77 -2.41 -5.93
N THR A 84 -8.98 -2.58 -4.89
CA THR A 84 -9.21 -1.93 -3.58
C THR A 84 -9.46 -0.42 -3.68
N PRO A 85 -8.69 0.38 -4.46
CA PRO A 85 -8.98 1.81 -4.62
C PRO A 85 -10.37 2.12 -5.17
N VAL A 86 -10.96 1.24 -5.96
CA VAL A 86 -12.33 1.43 -6.47
C VAL A 86 -13.36 1.33 -5.33
N VAL A 87 -13.10 0.51 -4.30
CA VAL A 87 -13.96 0.48 -3.09
C VAL A 87 -13.88 1.82 -2.36
N TYR A 88 -12.68 2.38 -2.20
CA TYR A 88 -12.52 3.70 -1.58
C TYR A 88 -13.17 4.80 -2.42
N PHE A 89 -12.96 4.80 -3.74
CA PHE A 89 -13.63 5.71 -4.66
C PHE A 89 -15.17 5.64 -4.53
N ALA A 90 -15.71 4.43 -4.50
CA ALA A 90 -17.15 4.21 -4.38
C ALA A 90 -17.74 4.80 -3.09
N THR A 91 -16.99 4.79 -1.97
CA THR A 91 -17.44 5.42 -0.72
C THR A 91 -17.65 6.94 -0.88
N HIS A 92 -16.82 7.58 -1.69
CA HIS A 92 -16.97 9.00 -2.03
C HIS A 92 -18.04 9.23 -3.08
N HIS A 93 -18.02 8.45 -4.16
CA HIS A 93 -18.94 8.59 -5.29
C HIS A 93 -20.40 8.36 -4.90
N LEU A 94 -20.67 7.36 -4.04
CA LEU A 94 -22.00 7.02 -3.55
C LEU A 94 -22.36 7.74 -2.22
N GLY A 95 -21.45 8.56 -1.68
CA GLY A 95 -21.68 9.31 -0.45
C GLY A 95 -21.88 8.46 0.80
N THR A 96 -21.33 7.23 0.83
CA THR A 96 -21.45 6.33 1.98
C THR A 96 -20.38 6.58 3.03
N HIS A 97 -19.19 7.02 2.63
CA HIS A 97 -17.99 7.22 3.46
C HIS A 97 -17.59 5.99 4.29
N THR A 98 -18.22 4.85 4.03
CA THR A 98 -17.97 3.58 4.72
C THR A 98 -17.92 2.48 3.68
N GLY A 99 -16.87 1.67 3.73
CA GLY A 99 -16.69 0.58 2.80
C GLY A 99 -15.68 -0.45 3.29
N VAL A 100 -15.79 -1.65 2.75
CA VAL A 100 -14.88 -2.77 3.07
C VAL A 100 -14.43 -3.45 1.78
N ALA A 101 -13.13 -3.51 1.58
CA ALA A 101 -12.52 -4.32 0.51
C ALA A 101 -12.13 -5.69 1.06
N VAL A 102 -12.67 -6.74 0.42
CA VAL A 102 -12.28 -8.13 0.69
C VAL A 102 -11.09 -8.46 -0.19
N THR A 103 -9.91 -8.51 0.41
CA THR A 103 -8.64 -8.68 -0.32
C THR A 103 -7.56 -9.32 0.52
N GLY A 104 -6.72 -10.12 -0.13
CA GLY A 104 -5.45 -10.60 0.43
C GLY A 104 -4.26 -9.76 -0.05
N SER A 105 -4.47 -8.68 -0.81
CA SER A 105 -3.43 -7.83 -1.41
C SER A 105 -2.37 -8.70 -2.12
N HIS A 106 -1.10 -8.56 -1.75
CA HIS A 106 0.04 -9.33 -2.27
C HIS A 106 0.35 -10.61 -1.48
N ASN A 107 -0.53 -11.09 -0.59
CA ASN A 107 -0.32 -12.36 0.11
C ASN A 107 -0.53 -13.57 -0.83
N PRO A 108 -0.03 -14.77 -0.44
CA PRO A 108 -0.28 -16.00 -1.18
C PRO A 108 -1.78 -16.26 -1.46
N PRO A 109 -2.11 -17.14 -2.45
CA PRO A 109 -3.51 -17.36 -2.87
C PRO A 109 -4.45 -17.87 -1.78
N ASP A 110 -3.93 -18.57 -0.76
CA ASP A 110 -4.66 -19.11 0.37
C ASP A 110 -4.97 -18.08 1.48
N TYR A 111 -4.50 -16.83 1.33
CA TYR A 111 -4.83 -15.73 2.23
C TYR A 111 -5.98 -14.88 1.69
N ASN A 112 -6.73 -14.27 2.61
CA ASN A 112 -7.65 -13.17 2.31
C ASN A 112 -7.77 -12.26 3.55
N GLY A 113 -8.51 -11.16 3.43
CA GLY A 113 -8.64 -10.20 4.52
C GLY A 113 -9.68 -9.13 4.26
N LEU A 114 -9.70 -8.13 5.14
CA LEU A 114 -10.64 -7.00 5.10
C LEU A 114 -9.86 -5.71 5.33
N LYS A 115 -9.88 -4.79 4.37
CA LYS A 115 -9.48 -3.39 4.52
C LYS A 115 -10.74 -2.58 4.79
N ILE A 116 -10.81 -1.89 5.92
CA ILE A 116 -12.05 -1.34 6.47
C ILE A 116 -11.94 0.18 6.57
N MET A 117 -12.93 0.87 5.99
CA MET A 117 -13.13 2.31 6.16
C MET A 117 -14.50 2.54 6.81
N ILE A 118 -14.56 3.35 7.87
CA ILE A 118 -15.80 3.78 8.52
C ILE A 118 -15.79 5.30 8.69
N ALA A 119 -16.83 5.98 8.25
CA ALA A 119 -16.98 7.42 8.35
C ALA A 119 -15.78 8.20 7.72
N GLY A 120 -15.23 7.68 6.62
CA GLY A 120 -14.06 8.28 5.95
C GLY A 120 -12.73 8.07 6.68
N GLU A 121 -12.67 7.13 7.62
CA GLU A 121 -11.45 6.74 8.36
C GLU A 121 -11.10 5.28 8.10
N THR A 122 -9.90 5.02 7.60
CA THR A 122 -9.39 3.65 7.49
C THR A 122 -9.00 3.15 8.88
N LEU A 123 -9.60 2.03 9.30
CA LEU A 123 -9.35 1.47 10.63
C LEU A 123 -7.91 0.95 10.76
N SER A 124 -7.32 1.18 11.92
CA SER A 124 -5.98 0.69 12.28
C SER A 124 -5.83 0.58 13.79
N GLY A 125 -4.80 -0.15 14.25
CA GLY A 125 -4.42 -0.24 15.65
C GLY A 125 -5.58 -0.62 16.57
N GLU A 126 -5.86 0.23 17.55
CA GLU A 126 -6.90 0.02 18.57
C GLU A 126 -8.29 -0.16 17.95
N ALA A 127 -8.61 0.60 16.89
CA ALA A 127 -9.93 0.51 16.26
C ALA A 127 -10.21 -0.88 15.65
N ILE A 128 -9.17 -1.57 15.14
CA ILE A 128 -9.30 -2.97 14.71
C ILE A 128 -9.45 -3.91 15.92
N GLN A 129 -8.70 -3.68 17.01
CA GLN A 129 -8.84 -4.47 18.23
C GLN A 129 -10.20 -4.26 18.93
N GLU A 130 -10.79 -3.08 18.80
CA GLU A 130 -12.14 -2.81 19.30
C GLU A 130 -13.21 -3.63 18.57
N LEU A 131 -13.07 -3.86 17.27
CA LEU A 131 -13.96 -4.78 16.56
C LEU A 131 -13.89 -6.20 17.14
N ARG A 132 -12.69 -6.69 17.47
CA ARG A 132 -12.50 -7.97 18.16
C ARG A 132 -13.18 -7.96 19.53
N THR A 133 -12.90 -6.97 20.33
CA THR A 133 -13.47 -6.82 21.68
C THR A 133 -15.00 -6.76 21.65
N ARG A 134 -15.58 -6.06 20.68
CA ARG A 134 -17.03 -5.99 20.47
C ARG A 134 -17.61 -7.38 20.19
N ILE A 135 -16.92 -8.19 19.37
CA ILE A 135 -17.35 -9.57 19.07
C ILE A 135 -17.22 -10.48 20.31
N GLU A 136 -16.10 -10.37 21.03
CA GLU A 136 -15.86 -11.17 22.26
C GLU A 136 -16.89 -10.88 23.35
N ARG A 137 -17.31 -9.62 23.48
CA ARG A 137 -18.34 -9.17 24.45
C ARG A 137 -19.78 -9.41 23.95
N ASN A 138 -19.93 -9.89 22.70
CA ASN A 138 -21.23 -9.98 22.04
C ASN A 138 -22.00 -8.63 22.00
N ASP A 139 -21.24 -7.53 21.91
CA ASP A 139 -21.79 -6.17 21.76
C ASP A 139 -22.06 -5.91 20.25
N LEU A 140 -23.02 -6.66 19.72
CA LEU A 140 -23.38 -6.63 18.30
C LEU A 140 -24.83 -6.15 18.17
N VAL A 141 -25.00 -5.09 17.36
CA VAL A 141 -26.35 -4.58 17.03
C VAL A 141 -27.03 -5.57 16.11
N THR A 142 -28.34 -5.79 16.36
CA THR A 142 -29.21 -6.58 15.47
C THR A 142 -30.19 -5.66 14.76
N GLY A 143 -30.40 -5.90 13.48
CA GLY A 143 -31.31 -5.13 12.65
C GLY A 143 -31.63 -5.85 11.36
N THR A 144 -32.43 -5.21 10.52
CA THR A 144 -32.76 -5.71 9.17
C THR A 144 -32.22 -4.73 8.16
N GLY A 145 -31.15 -5.11 7.48
CA GLY A 145 -30.56 -4.38 6.37
C GLY A 145 -30.98 -4.95 5.02
N LYS A 146 -30.50 -4.33 3.97
CA LYS A 146 -30.69 -4.81 2.59
C LYS A 146 -29.34 -4.89 1.87
N ILE A 147 -29.24 -5.78 0.89
CA ILE A 147 -28.08 -5.90 0.01
C ILE A 147 -28.54 -5.51 -1.39
N THR A 148 -27.82 -4.59 -1.99
CA THR A 148 -28.03 -4.10 -3.36
C THR A 148 -26.73 -4.20 -4.15
N HIS A 149 -26.79 -4.11 -5.47
CA HIS A 149 -25.64 -4.13 -6.34
C HIS A 149 -25.52 -2.81 -7.11
N SER A 150 -24.29 -2.37 -7.36
CA SER A 150 -24.00 -1.19 -8.17
C SER A 150 -22.70 -1.40 -8.95
N ASP A 151 -22.64 -0.94 -10.19
CA ASP A 151 -21.41 -0.89 -10.95
C ASP A 151 -20.86 0.54 -10.96
N VAL A 152 -19.65 0.72 -10.48
CA VAL A 152 -18.97 2.01 -10.40
C VAL A 152 -17.69 2.08 -11.24
N ARG A 153 -17.39 1.04 -12.02
CA ARG A 153 -16.15 0.90 -12.78
C ARG A 153 -15.99 2.03 -13.80
N ASP A 154 -16.99 2.28 -14.61
CA ASP A 154 -16.95 3.37 -15.59
C ASP A 154 -16.83 4.75 -14.92
N ALA A 155 -17.56 4.98 -13.83
CA ALA A 155 -17.47 6.24 -13.08
C ALA A 155 -16.05 6.48 -12.52
N TYR A 156 -15.37 5.44 -12.06
CA TYR A 156 -13.99 5.51 -11.61
C TYR A 156 -13.04 5.83 -12.76
N LEU A 157 -13.14 5.11 -13.88
CA LEU A 157 -12.31 5.35 -15.06
C LEU A 157 -12.53 6.75 -15.61
N ASP A 158 -13.75 7.19 -15.75
CA ASP A 158 -14.12 8.50 -16.28
C ASP A 158 -13.63 9.62 -15.35
N ARG A 159 -13.66 9.41 -14.02
CA ARG A 159 -13.13 10.37 -13.05
C ARG A 159 -11.61 10.56 -13.21
N ILE A 160 -10.85 9.48 -13.47
CA ILE A 160 -9.41 9.58 -13.73
C ILE A 160 -9.14 10.22 -15.09
N VAL A 161 -9.79 9.75 -16.15
CA VAL A 161 -9.62 10.30 -17.51
C VAL A 161 -10.05 11.77 -17.57
N GLY A 162 -11.03 12.17 -16.77
CA GLY A 162 -11.46 13.58 -16.63
C GLY A 162 -10.41 14.46 -16.00
N ASP A 163 -9.64 13.91 -15.06
CA ASP A 163 -8.62 14.63 -14.29
C ASP A 163 -7.24 14.67 -14.98
N VAL A 164 -6.77 13.51 -15.45
CA VAL A 164 -5.41 13.31 -15.97
C VAL A 164 -5.40 13.45 -17.49
N LYS A 165 -4.49 14.28 -18.02
CA LYS A 165 -4.39 14.56 -19.46
C LYS A 165 -2.98 14.30 -19.97
N LEU A 166 -2.88 13.55 -21.05
CA LEU A 166 -1.61 13.32 -21.74
C LEU A 166 -1.43 14.34 -22.88
N GLU A 167 -0.26 14.94 -22.99
CA GLU A 167 0.10 15.82 -24.11
C GLU A 167 0.61 15.04 -25.33
N ARG A 168 1.12 13.84 -25.13
CA ARG A 168 1.56 12.96 -26.20
C ARG A 168 1.18 11.51 -25.93
N LYS A 169 1.03 10.73 -27.01
CA LYS A 169 0.81 9.29 -26.91
C LYS A 169 2.03 8.61 -26.29
N LEU A 170 1.80 7.69 -25.38
CA LEU A 170 2.82 6.85 -24.74
C LEU A 170 2.57 5.38 -25.06
N ARG A 171 3.64 4.61 -25.27
CA ARG A 171 3.59 3.16 -25.39
C ARG A 171 4.06 2.52 -24.10
N ILE A 172 3.19 1.74 -23.47
CA ILE A 172 3.43 1.21 -22.13
C ILE A 172 3.24 -0.31 -22.06
N GLY A 173 4.05 -0.98 -21.24
CA GLY A 173 3.79 -2.33 -20.76
C GLY A 173 3.01 -2.28 -19.46
N VAL A 174 1.99 -3.11 -19.30
CA VAL A 174 1.16 -3.20 -18.08
C VAL A 174 1.15 -4.64 -17.63
N ASP A 175 1.67 -4.88 -16.42
CA ASP A 175 1.72 -6.19 -15.77
C ASP A 175 0.85 -6.18 -14.52
N CYS A 176 -0.17 -7.03 -14.49
CA CYS A 176 -1.09 -7.14 -13.36
C CYS A 176 -0.88 -8.42 -12.53
N GLY A 177 0.07 -9.28 -12.90
CA GLY A 177 0.36 -10.54 -12.20
C GLY A 177 -0.89 -11.40 -11.92
N ASN A 178 -1.86 -11.37 -12.84
CA ASN A 178 -3.19 -11.97 -12.70
C ASN A 178 -4.04 -11.40 -11.53
N GLY A 179 -3.64 -10.26 -10.97
CA GLY A 179 -4.39 -9.53 -9.95
C GLY A 179 -5.58 -8.76 -10.54
N VAL A 180 -6.45 -8.27 -9.66
CA VAL A 180 -7.72 -7.62 -10.04
C VAL A 180 -7.53 -6.28 -10.79
N ALA A 181 -6.33 -5.69 -10.74
CA ALA A 181 -6.01 -4.50 -11.55
C ALA A 181 -6.16 -4.77 -13.06
N GLY A 182 -5.99 -6.03 -13.50
CA GLY A 182 -6.17 -6.45 -14.89
C GLY A 182 -7.56 -6.15 -15.46
N GLU A 183 -8.58 -6.10 -14.63
CA GLU A 183 -9.94 -5.73 -15.03
C GLU A 183 -10.04 -4.29 -15.53
N LEU A 184 -9.28 -3.34 -14.96
CA LEU A 184 -9.45 -1.92 -15.24
C LEU A 184 -8.20 -1.22 -15.79
N ALA A 185 -6.99 -1.61 -15.42
CA ALA A 185 -5.77 -0.89 -15.77
C ALA A 185 -5.57 -0.78 -17.29
N PRO A 186 -5.69 -1.85 -18.10
CA PRO A 186 -5.56 -1.73 -19.55
C PRO A 186 -6.61 -0.81 -20.18
N GLN A 187 -7.85 -0.87 -19.68
CA GLN A 187 -8.95 -0.03 -20.15
C GLN A 187 -8.68 1.45 -19.84
N LEU A 188 -8.25 1.74 -18.59
CA LEU A 188 -7.91 3.09 -18.14
C LEU A 188 -6.88 3.72 -19.07
N PHE A 189 -5.75 3.06 -19.25
CA PHE A 189 -4.64 3.64 -20.00
C PHE A 189 -4.95 3.78 -21.49
N ARG A 190 -5.75 2.87 -22.07
CA ARG A 190 -6.26 3.03 -23.43
C ARG A 190 -7.22 4.21 -23.57
N ARG A 191 -8.13 4.42 -22.59
CA ARG A 191 -8.99 5.62 -22.53
C ARG A 191 -8.20 6.92 -22.41
N MET A 192 -7.03 6.88 -21.77
CA MET A 192 -6.10 8.00 -21.72
C MET A 192 -5.31 8.23 -23.00
N GLY A 193 -5.40 7.33 -23.98
CA GLY A 193 -4.72 7.42 -25.28
C GLY A 193 -3.39 6.68 -25.38
N CYS A 194 -3.03 5.84 -24.42
CA CYS A 194 -1.82 5.03 -24.47
C CYS A 194 -1.96 3.84 -25.44
N GLU A 195 -0.82 3.42 -25.98
CA GLU A 195 -0.66 2.11 -26.60
C GLU A 195 -0.23 1.12 -25.51
N VAL A 196 -1.08 0.13 -25.23
CA VAL A 196 -0.94 -0.76 -24.08
C VAL A 196 -0.61 -2.18 -24.54
N THR A 197 0.53 -2.71 -24.09
CA THR A 197 0.85 -4.14 -24.13
C THR A 197 0.54 -4.76 -22.77
N GLU A 198 -0.33 -5.76 -22.77
CA GLU A 198 -0.80 -6.43 -21.54
C GLU A 198 0.09 -7.63 -21.21
N LEU A 199 0.48 -7.76 -19.94
CA LEU A 199 1.11 -8.92 -19.35
C LEU A 199 0.26 -9.38 -18.16
N PHE A 200 -0.21 -10.63 -18.20
CA PHE A 200 -0.93 -11.26 -17.09
C PHE A 200 -2.10 -10.42 -16.55
N CYS A 201 -2.85 -9.76 -17.46
CA CYS A 201 -4.00 -8.93 -17.11
C CYS A 201 -5.32 -9.72 -17.00
N GLU A 202 -5.37 -11.00 -17.40
CA GLU A 202 -6.48 -11.88 -17.10
C GLU A 202 -6.49 -12.18 -15.59
N VAL A 203 -7.62 -11.89 -14.91
CA VAL A 203 -7.74 -12.07 -13.47
C VAL A 203 -7.83 -13.55 -13.11
N ASP A 204 -6.84 -14.04 -12.36
CA ASP A 204 -6.80 -15.42 -11.86
C ASP A 204 -6.28 -15.45 -10.42
N GLY A 205 -7.16 -15.75 -9.47
CA GLY A 205 -6.83 -15.79 -8.03
C GLY A 205 -5.83 -16.87 -7.61
N THR A 206 -5.34 -17.72 -8.55
CA THR A 206 -4.25 -18.66 -8.31
C THR A 206 -2.87 -18.07 -8.59
N PHE A 207 -2.82 -16.91 -9.29
CA PHE A 207 -1.58 -16.21 -9.68
C PHE A 207 -0.57 -17.12 -10.41
N PRO A 208 -0.95 -17.72 -11.57
CA PRO A 208 -0.20 -18.81 -12.18
C PRO A 208 1.13 -18.39 -12.81
N ASN A 209 1.34 -17.12 -13.12
CA ASN A 209 2.54 -16.65 -13.82
C ASN A 209 3.63 -16.20 -12.85
N HIS A 210 3.32 -15.23 -12.01
CA HIS A 210 4.18 -14.79 -10.92
C HIS A 210 3.33 -14.20 -9.79
N HIS A 211 3.94 -14.06 -8.62
CA HIS A 211 3.26 -13.46 -7.47
C HIS A 211 3.06 -11.95 -7.72
N PRO A 212 1.82 -11.39 -7.55
CA PRO A 212 1.53 -9.99 -7.82
C PRO A 212 2.04 -9.06 -6.70
N ASP A 213 3.35 -8.94 -6.60
CA ASP A 213 4.05 -8.06 -5.65
C ASP A 213 5.20 -7.32 -6.37
N PRO A 214 4.97 -6.07 -6.85
CA PRO A 214 5.97 -5.31 -7.57
C PRO A 214 7.13 -4.79 -6.70
N ALA A 215 7.08 -5.01 -5.37
CA ALA A 215 8.20 -4.71 -4.49
C ALA A 215 9.35 -5.72 -4.61
N LYS A 216 9.13 -6.84 -5.33
CA LYS A 216 10.12 -7.91 -5.50
C LYS A 216 10.61 -7.98 -6.94
N PRO A 217 11.92 -7.81 -7.19
CA PRO A 217 12.49 -7.81 -8.54
C PRO A 217 12.20 -9.09 -9.34
N GLU A 218 12.11 -10.23 -8.66
CA GLU A 218 11.80 -11.50 -9.32
C GLU A 218 10.43 -11.53 -10.00
N ASN A 219 9.47 -10.74 -9.50
CA ASN A 219 8.13 -10.64 -10.07
C ASN A 219 8.03 -9.64 -11.22
N LEU A 220 9.10 -8.89 -11.49
CA LEU A 220 9.14 -7.87 -12.54
C LEU A 220 9.89 -8.33 -13.80
N ARG A 221 10.40 -9.58 -13.83
CA ARG A 221 11.28 -10.08 -14.89
C ARG A 221 10.64 -10.03 -16.28
N ASP A 222 9.36 -10.43 -16.38
CA ASP A 222 8.67 -10.49 -17.66
C ASP A 222 8.38 -9.08 -18.18
N LEU A 223 7.98 -8.16 -17.30
CA LEU A 223 7.78 -6.76 -17.67
C LEU A 223 9.10 -6.09 -18.06
N ILE A 224 10.21 -6.35 -17.34
CA ILE A 224 11.54 -5.86 -17.70
C ILE A 224 11.94 -6.39 -19.07
N ALA A 225 11.77 -7.68 -19.32
CA ALA A 225 12.09 -8.31 -20.60
C ALA A 225 11.27 -7.71 -21.74
N GLU A 226 9.98 -7.44 -21.53
CA GLU A 226 9.12 -6.83 -22.53
C GLU A 226 9.54 -5.39 -22.84
N VAL A 227 9.71 -4.57 -21.80
CA VAL A 227 10.05 -3.14 -21.94
C VAL A 227 11.42 -2.97 -22.63
N THR A 228 12.40 -3.82 -22.32
CA THR A 228 13.75 -3.77 -22.89
C THR A 228 13.84 -4.24 -24.35
N ARG A 229 12.80 -4.88 -24.88
CA ARG A 229 12.72 -5.16 -26.33
C ARG A 229 12.72 -3.88 -27.19
N GLY A 230 12.42 -2.74 -26.55
CA GLY A 230 12.47 -1.42 -27.15
C GLY A 230 11.13 -0.88 -27.65
N GLY A 231 11.09 0.44 -27.80
CA GLY A 231 9.90 1.15 -28.24
C GLY A 231 8.88 1.47 -27.15
N TYR A 232 9.14 1.10 -25.90
CA TYR A 232 8.31 1.47 -24.75
C TYR A 232 8.78 2.77 -24.09
N ASP A 233 7.84 3.54 -23.59
CA ASP A 233 8.09 4.72 -22.75
C ASP A 233 8.26 4.34 -21.27
N VAL A 234 7.50 3.33 -20.78
CA VAL A 234 7.55 2.87 -19.40
C VAL A 234 6.83 1.52 -19.26
N GLY A 235 7.21 0.74 -18.24
CA GLY A 235 6.48 -0.41 -17.74
C GLY A 235 5.81 -0.09 -16.41
N LEU A 236 4.55 -0.49 -16.24
CA LEU A 236 3.77 -0.36 -15.00
C LEU A 236 3.38 -1.75 -14.49
N ALA A 237 3.63 -2.01 -13.22
CA ALA A 237 3.26 -3.26 -12.55
C ALA A 237 2.33 -2.98 -11.36
N PHE A 238 1.28 -3.80 -11.21
CA PHE A 238 0.29 -3.64 -10.14
C PHE A 238 0.30 -4.84 -9.20
N ASP A 239 0.03 -4.61 -7.93
CA ASP A 239 -0.12 -5.70 -6.98
C ASP A 239 -1.50 -6.34 -7.03
N GLY A 240 -1.69 -7.40 -6.22
CA GLY A 240 -2.86 -8.27 -6.32
C GLY A 240 -4.22 -7.60 -6.18
N ASP A 241 -4.29 -6.46 -5.48
CA ASP A 241 -5.51 -5.67 -5.33
C ASP A 241 -5.43 -4.25 -5.91
N GLY A 242 -4.32 -3.92 -6.59
CA GLY A 242 -4.20 -2.74 -7.44
C GLY A 242 -4.00 -1.42 -6.67
N ASP A 243 -3.62 -1.46 -5.41
CA ASP A 243 -3.36 -0.24 -4.64
C ASP A 243 -1.90 0.22 -4.66
N ARG A 244 -0.99 -0.58 -5.32
CA ARG A 244 0.41 -0.24 -5.53
C ARG A 244 0.79 -0.27 -7.00
N CYS A 245 1.73 0.62 -7.38
CA CYS A 245 2.28 0.74 -8.72
C CYS A 245 3.80 0.64 -8.72
N GLY A 246 4.33 -0.41 -9.37
CA GLY A 246 5.74 -0.54 -9.72
C GLY A 246 6.02 0.11 -11.07
N VAL A 247 7.24 0.61 -11.26
CA VAL A 247 7.64 1.35 -12.48
C VAL A 247 8.95 0.81 -13.02
N ILE A 248 8.97 0.49 -14.30
CA ILE A 248 10.15 0.04 -15.05
C ILE A 248 10.51 1.07 -16.12
N SER A 249 11.74 1.57 -16.05
CA SER A 249 12.32 2.45 -17.08
C SER A 249 12.53 1.69 -18.41
N PRO A 250 12.55 2.39 -19.56
CA PRO A 250 12.84 1.76 -20.86
C PRO A 250 14.15 0.98 -20.94
N ASP A 251 15.12 1.27 -20.09
CA ASP A 251 16.40 0.54 -19.99
C ASP A 251 16.34 -0.68 -19.06
N GLY A 252 15.17 -1.04 -18.54
CA GLY A 252 14.96 -2.17 -17.63
C GLY A 252 15.22 -1.87 -16.16
N SER A 253 15.62 -0.64 -15.83
CA SER A 253 15.84 -0.25 -14.42
C SER A 253 14.53 -0.15 -13.67
N ILE A 254 14.50 -0.69 -12.45
CA ILE A 254 13.37 -0.52 -11.52
C ILE A 254 13.45 0.87 -10.90
N ILE A 255 12.38 1.66 -11.06
CA ILE A 255 12.25 2.95 -10.39
C ILE A 255 11.51 2.73 -9.07
N TRP A 256 12.27 2.63 -8.00
CA TRP A 256 11.73 2.34 -6.68
C TRP A 256 10.76 3.43 -6.20
N PRO A 257 9.75 3.08 -5.37
CA PRO A 257 8.67 3.99 -4.98
C PRO A 257 9.13 5.32 -4.38
N ASP A 258 10.18 5.34 -3.58
CA ASP A 258 10.73 6.57 -3.01
C ASP A 258 11.36 7.51 -4.08
N ARG A 259 11.81 6.96 -5.22
CA ARG A 259 12.25 7.73 -6.38
C ARG A 259 11.12 8.18 -7.26
N GLN A 260 10.08 7.34 -7.41
CA GLN A 260 8.82 7.76 -8.05
C GLN A 260 8.25 8.97 -7.29
N MET A 261 8.27 8.94 -5.95
CA MET A 261 7.81 10.02 -5.09
C MET A 261 8.55 11.34 -5.32
N ILE A 262 9.82 11.34 -5.74
CA ILE A 262 10.54 12.56 -6.12
C ILE A 262 9.85 13.24 -7.31
N LEU A 263 9.45 12.46 -8.32
CA LEU A 263 8.75 12.98 -9.50
C LEU A 263 7.40 13.56 -9.14
N TYR A 264 6.60 12.81 -8.37
CA TYR A 264 5.28 13.25 -7.92
C TYR A 264 5.35 14.48 -7.02
N ALA A 265 6.32 14.52 -6.11
CA ALA A 265 6.51 15.67 -5.21
C ALA A 265 6.89 16.93 -5.98
N ARG A 266 7.81 16.84 -6.94
CA ARG A 266 8.16 17.98 -7.83
C ARG A 266 6.97 18.48 -8.61
N ASP A 267 6.15 17.57 -9.16
CA ASP A 267 4.95 17.91 -9.91
C ASP A 267 3.90 18.62 -9.02
N VAL A 268 3.57 18.03 -7.86
CA VAL A 268 2.60 18.64 -6.92
C VAL A 268 3.10 20.00 -6.40
N LEU A 269 4.37 20.10 -6.01
CA LEU A 269 4.95 21.31 -5.45
C LEU A 269 5.11 22.43 -6.48
N SER A 270 5.19 22.12 -7.78
CA SER A 270 5.19 23.14 -8.84
C SER A 270 3.89 23.95 -8.85
N ARG A 271 2.78 23.33 -8.46
CA ARG A 271 1.46 23.98 -8.34
C ARG A 271 1.15 24.46 -6.92
N HIS A 272 1.78 23.84 -5.91
CA HIS A 272 1.53 24.12 -4.49
C HIS A 272 2.84 24.35 -3.73
N PRO A 273 3.55 25.47 -3.96
CA PRO A 273 4.78 25.79 -3.21
C PRO A 273 4.52 25.81 -1.69
N GLY A 274 5.44 25.24 -0.91
CA GLY A 274 5.28 25.11 0.54
C GLY A 274 4.43 23.91 0.99
N GLY A 275 3.87 23.15 0.07
CA GLY A 275 3.03 21.98 0.38
C GLY A 275 3.76 20.93 1.18
N GLU A 276 3.04 20.24 2.07
CA GLU A 276 3.57 19.13 2.86
C GLU A 276 3.47 17.82 2.07
N ILE A 277 4.57 17.05 2.07
CA ILE A 277 4.68 15.72 1.45
C ILE A 277 5.08 14.73 2.54
N ILE A 278 4.28 13.67 2.73
CA ILE A 278 4.54 12.64 3.72
C ILE A 278 5.22 11.43 3.05
N TYR A 279 6.18 10.81 3.75
CA TYR A 279 6.82 9.57 3.32
C TYR A 279 7.17 8.68 4.51
N ASP A 280 7.26 7.36 4.30
CA ASP A 280 7.54 6.44 5.39
C ASP A 280 9.04 6.37 5.74
N VAL A 281 9.32 5.87 6.94
CA VAL A 281 10.70 5.77 7.49
C VAL A 281 11.67 4.97 6.63
N LYS A 282 11.20 4.16 5.68
CA LYS A 282 12.01 3.34 4.78
C LYS A 282 12.52 4.11 3.56
N CYS A 283 11.91 5.25 3.25
CA CYS A 283 12.25 6.04 2.07
C CYS A 283 13.66 6.61 2.13
N SER A 284 14.25 6.77 0.95
CA SER A 284 15.56 7.38 0.74
C SER A 284 15.64 8.79 1.33
N ARG A 285 16.81 9.15 1.89
CA ARG A 285 17.09 10.53 2.30
C ARG A 285 17.11 11.52 1.13
N SER A 286 17.33 11.03 -0.09
CA SER A 286 17.23 11.84 -1.30
C SER A 286 15.84 12.41 -1.51
N LEU A 287 14.79 11.71 -1.08
CA LEU A 287 13.41 12.19 -1.16
C LEU A 287 13.20 13.44 -0.28
N ASP A 288 13.67 13.43 0.98
CA ASP A 288 13.62 14.62 1.86
C ASP A 288 14.32 15.83 1.20
N ALA A 289 15.53 15.62 0.71
CA ALA A 289 16.32 16.66 0.07
C ALA A 289 15.62 17.24 -1.18
N GLU A 290 15.05 16.40 -2.02
CA GLU A 290 14.37 16.82 -3.25
C GLU A 290 13.03 17.52 -2.99
N ILE A 291 12.29 17.11 -1.95
CA ILE A 291 11.08 17.83 -1.50
C ILE A 291 11.45 19.25 -1.05
N ARG A 292 12.51 19.40 -0.22
CA ARG A 292 12.99 20.73 0.23
C ARG A 292 13.47 21.58 -0.94
N LYS A 293 14.21 21.00 -1.85
CA LYS A 293 14.72 21.68 -3.06
C LYS A 293 13.57 22.15 -3.97
N ALA A 294 12.45 21.41 -4.02
CA ALA A 294 11.24 21.80 -4.72
C ALA A 294 10.38 22.80 -3.93
N GLY A 295 10.85 23.29 -2.78
CA GLY A 295 10.15 24.27 -1.94
C GLY A 295 9.04 23.67 -1.08
N GLY A 296 9.01 22.37 -0.87
CA GLY A 296 8.03 21.68 -0.04
C GLY A 296 8.50 21.40 1.38
N LYS A 297 7.56 20.91 2.20
CA LYS A 297 7.80 20.46 3.58
C LYS A 297 7.79 18.93 3.65
N PRO A 298 8.95 18.25 3.80
CA PRO A 298 9.00 16.81 3.97
C PRO A 298 8.59 16.40 5.38
N THR A 299 7.74 15.39 5.51
CA THR A 299 7.32 14.81 6.79
C THR A 299 7.49 13.30 6.77
N MET A 300 8.45 12.80 7.53
CA MET A 300 8.66 11.36 7.72
C MET A 300 7.62 10.81 8.69
N TRP A 301 7.02 9.64 8.37
CA TRP A 301 5.99 9.02 9.20
C TRP A 301 6.16 7.50 9.31
N LYS A 302 5.27 6.86 10.08
CA LYS A 302 5.22 5.40 10.26
C LYS A 302 4.86 4.70 8.95
N THR A 303 5.42 3.51 8.72
CA THR A 303 5.00 2.60 7.65
C THR A 303 3.62 2.02 7.95
N GLY A 304 2.76 2.00 6.95
CA GLY A 304 1.44 1.40 6.96
C GLY A 304 0.38 2.32 6.35
N HIS A 305 -0.29 1.82 5.31
CA HIS A 305 -1.22 2.61 4.50
C HIS A 305 -2.31 3.33 5.33
N SER A 306 -2.81 2.69 6.40
CA SER A 306 -3.81 3.29 7.27
C SER A 306 -3.24 4.44 8.12
N PHE A 307 -2.00 4.29 8.63
CA PHE A 307 -1.30 5.34 9.37
C PHE A 307 -0.97 6.55 8.51
N ILE A 308 -0.58 6.29 7.25
CA ILE A 308 -0.31 7.36 6.27
C ILE A 308 -1.59 8.10 5.93
N LYS A 309 -2.72 7.39 5.65
CA LYS A 309 -4.03 8.03 5.39
C LYS A 309 -4.50 8.89 6.56
N ALA A 310 -4.36 8.40 7.78
CA ALA A 310 -4.71 9.17 8.98
C ALA A 310 -3.85 10.44 9.09
N LYS A 311 -2.53 10.33 8.88
CA LYS A 311 -1.61 11.48 8.93
C LYS A 311 -1.88 12.48 7.81
N LEU A 312 -2.17 12.01 6.61
CA LEU A 312 -2.53 12.86 5.47
C LEU A 312 -3.82 13.66 5.73
N LYS A 313 -4.81 13.04 6.38
CA LYS A 313 -6.05 13.71 6.79
C LYS A 313 -5.79 14.74 7.88
N GLU A 314 -5.01 14.39 8.91
CA GLU A 314 -4.65 15.24 10.04
C GLU A 314 -3.88 16.49 9.60
N SER A 315 -2.82 16.31 8.81
CA SER A 315 -1.92 17.40 8.44
C SER A 315 -2.41 18.23 7.27
N GLY A 316 -3.32 17.71 6.45
CA GLY A 316 -3.73 18.33 5.20
C GLY A 316 -2.70 18.23 4.07
N ALA A 317 -1.67 17.36 4.22
CA ALA A 317 -0.66 17.13 3.19
C ALA A 317 -1.28 16.76 1.84
N LEU A 318 -0.59 17.11 0.76
CA LEU A 318 -1.11 16.99 -0.61
C LEU A 318 -0.79 15.66 -1.27
N LEU A 319 0.27 15.01 -0.81
CA LEU A 319 0.81 13.77 -1.34
C LEU A 319 1.47 12.99 -0.20
N ALA A 320 1.32 11.68 -0.25
CA ALA A 320 2.08 10.78 0.60
C ALA A 320 2.54 9.54 -0.19
N GLY A 321 3.58 8.86 0.29
CA GLY A 321 4.04 7.62 -0.31
C GLY A 321 4.84 6.74 0.64
N GLU A 322 4.83 5.45 0.34
CA GLU A 322 5.58 4.44 1.07
C GLU A 322 6.57 3.71 0.16
N MET A 323 7.67 3.24 0.73
CA MET A 323 8.64 2.41 0.00
C MET A 323 8.03 1.09 -0.52
N SER A 324 6.91 0.67 0.04
CA SER A 324 6.14 -0.50 -0.42
C SER A 324 5.42 -0.30 -1.75
N GLY A 325 5.29 0.94 -2.24
CA GLY A 325 4.61 1.28 -3.50
C GLY A 325 3.22 1.89 -3.34
N HIS A 326 2.71 2.02 -2.12
CA HIS A 326 1.49 2.79 -1.88
C HIS A 326 1.75 4.27 -2.08
N THR A 327 0.95 4.92 -2.91
CA THR A 327 1.01 6.37 -3.16
C THR A 327 -0.38 6.97 -2.98
N PHE A 328 -0.45 8.09 -2.27
CA PHE A 328 -1.68 8.72 -1.80
C PHE A 328 -1.72 10.16 -2.30
N PHE A 329 -2.42 10.41 -3.39
CA PHE A 329 -2.65 11.75 -3.87
C PHE A 329 -3.89 12.34 -3.20
N LYS A 330 -3.73 13.48 -2.50
CA LYS A 330 -4.85 14.31 -2.04
C LYS A 330 -5.04 15.52 -2.94
N GLU A 331 -3.97 15.94 -3.58
CA GLU A 331 -4.01 16.92 -4.64
C GLU A 331 -4.68 16.30 -5.87
N ARG A 332 -5.82 16.83 -6.28
CA ARG A 332 -6.68 16.36 -7.40
C ARG A 332 -7.37 15.01 -7.18
N TRP A 333 -7.09 14.28 -6.08
CA TRP A 333 -7.68 12.99 -5.73
C TRP A 333 -8.18 12.99 -4.27
N TYR A 334 -8.54 11.85 -3.73
CA TYR A 334 -9.21 11.76 -2.42
C TYR A 334 -8.29 11.45 -1.25
N GLY A 335 -7.01 11.14 -1.50
CA GLY A 335 -6.02 10.87 -0.44
C GLY A 335 -5.97 9.40 0.04
N PHE A 336 -6.55 8.47 -0.71
CA PHE A 336 -6.31 7.05 -0.50
C PHE A 336 -5.24 6.51 -1.46
N ASP A 337 -4.70 5.33 -1.13
CA ASP A 337 -3.74 4.60 -1.94
C ASP A 337 -4.40 4.05 -3.21
N ASP A 338 -3.83 4.36 -4.37
CA ASP A 338 -4.39 4.02 -5.67
C ASP A 338 -3.29 3.80 -6.70
N GLY A 339 -3.01 2.52 -7.01
CA GLY A 339 -1.98 2.17 -7.98
C GLY A 339 -2.31 2.63 -9.41
N LEU A 340 -3.60 2.54 -9.81
CA LEU A 340 -4.03 2.92 -11.15
C LEU A 340 -3.93 4.44 -11.35
N TYR A 341 -4.41 5.22 -10.39
CA TYR A 341 -4.28 6.68 -10.40
C TYR A 341 -2.80 7.11 -10.35
N THR A 342 -1.98 6.43 -9.54
CA THR A 342 -0.53 6.68 -9.48
C THR A 342 0.13 6.46 -10.84
N GLY A 343 -0.18 5.36 -11.53
CA GLY A 343 0.26 5.12 -12.89
C GLY A 343 -0.19 6.22 -13.86
N ALA A 344 -1.46 6.63 -13.78
CA ALA A 344 -2.01 7.70 -14.61
C ALA A 344 -1.26 9.03 -14.40
N ARG A 345 -0.98 9.41 -13.13
CA ARG A 345 -0.23 10.64 -12.80
C ARG A 345 1.23 10.57 -13.28
N LEU A 346 1.86 9.39 -13.24
CA LEU A 346 3.18 9.22 -13.84
C LEU A 346 3.14 9.44 -15.35
N LEU A 347 2.17 8.86 -16.05
CA LEU A 347 2.04 9.01 -17.50
C LEU A 347 1.77 10.47 -17.89
N GLU A 348 0.94 11.20 -17.13
CA GLU A 348 0.74 12.64 -17.31
C GLU A 348 2.08 13.39 -17.24
N LEU A 349 2.83 13.19 -16.17
CA LEU A 349 4.12 13.82 -15.95
C LEU A 349 5.12 13.51 -17.07
N LEU A 350 5.23 12.24 -17.47
CA LEU A 350 6.12 11.81 -18.57
C LEU A 350 5.69 12.37 -19.92
N SER A 351 4.38 12.58 -20.13
CA SER A 351 3.86 13.13 -21.40
C SER A 351 4.12 14.62 -21.54
N HIS A 352 4.15 15.35 -20.44
CA HIS A 352 4.37 16.80 -20.40
C HIS A 352 5.86 17.20 -20.45
N ASP A 353 6.77 16.29 -20.09
CA ASP A 353 8.21 16.54 -20.17
C ASP A 353 8.71 16.32 -21.60
N ALA A 354 9.46 17.28 -22.14
CA ALA A 354 10.03 17.17 -23.47
C ALA A 354 11.15 16.12 -23.60
N ARG A 355 11.74 15.71 -22.48
CA ARG A 355 12.76 14.65 -22.42
C ARG A 355 12.11 13.28 -22.62
N LYS A 356 12.92 12.31 -23.06
CA LYS A 356 12.48 10.90 -23.07
C LYS A 356 12.36 10.37 -21.65
N PRO A 357 11.41 9.45 -21.37
CA PRO A 357 11.24 8.87 -20.03
C PRO A 357 12.53 8.29 -19.43
N ALA A 358 13.36 7.61 -20.22
CA ALA A 358 14.65 7.09 -19.76
C ALA A 358 15.60 8.18 -19.26
N GLU A 359 15.56 9.39 -19.84
CA GLU A 359 16.39 10.53 -19.42
C GLU A 359 15.86 11.12 -18.13
N ILE A 360 14.52 11.18 -17.96
CA ILE A 360 13.87 11.64 -16.74
C ILE A 360 14.25 10.72 -15.57
N PHE A 361 14.11 9.41 -15.75
CA PHE A 361 14.42 8.42 -14.71
C PHE A 361 15.91 8.39 -14.35
N ARG A 362 16.79 8.50 -15.36
CA ARG A 362 18.25 8.54 -15.14
C ARG A 362 18.72 9.78 -14.39
N ALA A 363 17.98 10.88 -14.49
CA ALA A 363 18.28 12.13 -13.78
C ALA A 363 17.85 12.11 -12.29
N LEU A 364 17.17 11.04 -11.84
CA LEU A 364 16.83 10.90 -10.42
C LEU A 364 18.08 10.61 -9.58
N PRO A 365 18.18 11.13 -8.36
CA PRO A 365 19.27 10.80 -7.44
C PRO A 365 19.41 9.29 -7.26
N ASN A 366 20.61 8.81 -7.28
CA ASN A 366 20.93 7.40 -7.06
C ASN A 366 22.08 7.27 -6.07
N THR A 367 21.78 6.69 -4.92
CA THR A 367 22.72 6.42 -3.83
C THR A 367 23.01 4.92 -3.75
N VAL A 368 24.09 4.54 -3.08
CA VAL A 368 24.37 3.13 -2.78
C VAL A 368 23.43 2.69 -1.67
N ASN A 369 22.58 1.70 -1.94
CA ASN A 369 21.59 1.25 -0.96
C ASN A 369 21.35 -0.26 -1.02
N THR A 370 20.82 -0.81 0.09
CA THR A 370 20.36 -2.19 0.13
C THR A 370 18.91 -2.27 -0.33
N PRO A 371 18.47 -3.43 -0.83
CA PRO A 371 17.03 -3.74 -0.82
C PRO A 371 16.51 -3.78 0.63
N GLU A 372 15.21 -3.99 0.79
CA GLU A 372 14.63 -4.32 2.09
C GLU A 372 15.13 -5.71 2.52
N LEU A 373 15.83 -5.76 3.67
CA LEU A 373 16.39 -6.99 4.22
C LEU A 373 15.54 -7.44 5.42
N ASN A 374 15.36 -8.75 5.56
CA ASN A 374 14.45 -9.30 6.58
C ASN A 374 15.15 -10.36 7.43
N LEU A 375 14.94 -10.31 8.75
CA LEU A 375 15.34 -11.34 9.70
C LEU A 375 14.12 -11.88 10.43
N LYS A 376 13.85 -13.19 10.29
CA LYS A 376 12.69 -13.86 10.86
C LYS A 376 12.84 -14.13 12.35
N PHE A 377 11.74 -14.02 13.08
CA PHE A 377 11.61 -14.34 14.49
C PHE A 377 10.39 -15.26 14.73
N ALA A 378 10.29 -15.82 15.94
CA ALA A 378 9.03 -16.34 16.43
C ALA A 378 8.02 -15.19 16.64
N GLU A 379 6.74 -15.48 16.63
CA GLU A 379 5.67 -14.49 16.82
C GLU A 379 5.92 -13.64 18.10
N GLY A 380 5.87 -12.34 17.96
CA GLY A 380 6.15 -11.37 19.02
C GLY A 380 7.64 -11.14 19.35
N GLY A 381 8.55 -12.06 18.98
CA GLY A 381 9.97 -11.97 19.32
C GLY A 381 10.67 -10.74 18.71
N HIS A 382 10.29 -10.33 17.52
CA HIS A 382 10.82 -9.15 16.85
C HIS A 382 10.49 -7.83 17.59
N TYR A 383 9.33 -7.74 18.25
CA TYR A 383 8.98 -6.57 19.08
C TYR A 383 9.84 -6.50 20.35
N ALA A 384 10.06 -7.63 21.03
CA ALA A 384 10.88 -7.69 22.23
C ALA A 384 12.33 -7.28 21.94
N VAL A 385 12.89 -7.75 20.81
CA VAL A 385 14.23 -7.36 20.37
C VAL A 385 14.27 -5.87 20.01
N MET A 386 13.23 -5.35 19.33
CA MET A 386 13.16 -3.93 18.96
C MET A 386 13.15 -3.02 20.19
N GLN A 387 12.42 -3.37 21.24
CA GLN A 387 12.40 -2.62 22.50
C GLN A 387 13.80 -2.55 23.14
N GLN A 388 14.54 -3.67 23.16
CA GLN A 388 15.89 -3.72 23.69
C GLN A 388 16.88 -2.90 22.84
N LEU A 389 16.73 -2.93 21.51
CA LEU A 389 17.53 -2.10 20.60
C LEU A 389 17.33 -0.61 20.87
N LEU A 390 16.07 -0.17 21.00
CA LEU A 390 15.75 1.23 21.29
C LEU A 390 16.33 1.69 22.65
N ALA A 391 16.33 0.82 23.66
CA ALA A 391 16.90 1.14 24.96
C ALA A 391 18.42 1.25 24.96
N LYS A 392 19.12 0.55 24.05
CA LYS A 392 20.59 0.54 23.93
C LYS A 392 21.15 1.45 22.84
N ALA A 393 20.29 1.93 21.93
CA ALA A 393 20.74 2.69 20.78
C ALA A 393 21.43 3.99 21.17
N SER A 394 22.64 4.21 20.65
CA SER A 394 23.40 5.45 20.81
C SER A 394 24.16 5.77 19.52
N PHE A 395 23.72 6.83 18.85
CA PHE A 395 24.34 7.36 17.63
C PHE A 395 24.51 8.87 17.77
N PRO A 396 25.53 9.34 18.54
CA PRO A 396 25.70 10.76 18.87
C PRO A 396 26.01 11.65 17.67
N ASP A 397 26.48 11.06 16.57
CA ASP A 397 26.80 11.70 15.29
C ASP A 397 25.72 11.55 14.23
N ALA A 398 24.51 11.10 14.61
CA ALA A 398 23.38 10.95 13.73
C ALA A 398 22.10 11.59 14.29
N ARG A 399 21.21 12.01 13.40
CA ARG A 399 19.85 12.34 13.77
C ARG A 399 19.06 11.04 13.93
N VAL A 400 18.66 10.71 15.15
CA VAL A 400 17.92 9.49 15.45
C VAL A 400 16.42 9.78 15.41
N THR A 401 15.68 8.92 14.73
CA THR A 401 14.21 8.92 14.64
C THR A 401 13.68 7.57 15.11
N THR A 402 12.73 7.58 16.05
CA THR A 402 12.14 6.37 16.66
C THR A 402 10.63 6.26 16.44
N ILE A 403 10.10 6.94 15.44
CA ILE A 403 8.67 6.99 15.14
C ILE A 403 8.12 5.62 14.71
N ASP A 404 8.97 4.80 14.06
CA ASP A 404 8.67 3.42 13.66
C ASP A 404 9.98 2.62 13.57
N GLY A 405 10.39 2.06 14.69
CA GLY A 405 11.68 1.42 14.84
C GLY A 405 12.81 2.40 15.16
N LEU A 406 14.01 2.14 14.66
CA LEU A 406 15.21 2.92 14.89
C LEU A 406 15.83 3.31 13.54
N ARG A 407 15.74 4.57 13.17
CA ARG A 407 16.43 5.16 12.02
C ARG A 407 17.49 6.14 12.52
N ALA A 408 18.72 5.98 12.04
CA ALA A 408 19.83 6.89 12.30
C ALA A 408 20.32 7.48 10.98
N ASP A 409 20.08 8.79 10.77
CA ASP A 409 20.54 9.55 9.63
C ASP A 409 21.87 10.21 9.93
N PHE A 410 22.96 9.73 9.32
CA PHE A 410 24.32 10.28 9.36
C PHE A 410 24.51 11.34 8.26
N ALA A 411 25.63 12.03 8.27
CA ALA A 411 25.97 13.03 7.26
C ALA A 411 25.97 12.45 5.83
N ASP A 412 26.40 11.19 5.68
CA ASP A 412 26.64 10.50 4.41
C ASP A 412 25.79 9.24 4.18
N GLY A 413 24.71 9.03 4.97
CA GLY A 413 23.82 7.90 4.78
C GLY A 413 22.87 7.67 5.95
N PHE A 414 22.08 6.59 5.90
CA PHE A 414 21.25 6.17 7.04
C PHE A 414 21.22 4.65 7.20
N GLY A 415 20.92 4.22 8.41
CA GLY A 415 20.52 2.85 8.72
C GLY A 415 19.15 2.83 9.39
N LEU A 416 18.39 1.80 9.09
CA LEU A 416 17.06 1.56 9.67
C LEU A 416 16.96 0.11 10.14
N VAL A 417 16.39 -0.08 11.33
CA VAL A 417 15.83 -1.35 11.80
C VAL A 417 14.44 -1.09 12.39
N ARG A 418 13.45 -1.87 11.99
CA ARG A 418 12.08 -1.79 12.51
C ARG A 418 11.43 -3.16 12.63
N ALA A 419 10.48 -3.29 13.55
CA ALA A 419 9.62 -4.47 13.60
C ALA A 419 8.51 -4.36 12.56
N SER A 420 8.31 -5.43 11.77
CA SER A 420 7.16 -5.47 10.85
C SER A 420 5.85 -5.61 11.62
N ASN A 421 4.80 -4.94 11.16
CA ASN A 421 3.46 -5.02 11.74
C ASN A 421 2.60 -6.15 11.17
N THR A 422 3.07 -6.81 10.10
CA THR A 422 2.30 -7.84 9.37
C THR A 422 2.91 -9.23 9.47
N THR A 423 4.22 -9.29 9.66
CA THR A 423 4.98 -10.55 9.73
C THR A 423 6.00 -10.50 10.87
N PRO A 424 6.35 -11.64 11.49
CA PRO A 424 7.29 -11.67 12.61
C PRO A 424 8.75 -11.53 12.12
N VAL A 425 9.09 -10.37 11.58
CA VAL A 425 10.43 -10.05 11.08
C VAL A 425 10.94 -8.70 11.58
N LEU A 426 12.25 -8.55 11.75
CA LEU A 426 12.91 -7.27 11.70
C LEU A 426 13.24 -6.93 10.26
N VAL A 427 12.89 -5.72 9.87
CA VAL A 427 13.15 -5.13 8.55
C VAL A 427 14.34 -4.19 8.68
N PHE A 428 15.30 -4.31 7.75
CA PHE A 428 16.45 -3.43 7.68
C PHE A 428 16.53 -2.74 6.33
N ARG A 429 17.01 -1.52 6.33
CA ARG A 429 17.42 -0.79 5.14
C ARG A 429 18.59 0.11 5.42
N PHE A 430 19.54 0.17 4.48
CA PHE A 430 20.71 1.03 4.56
C PHE A 430 20.92 1.77 3.24
N GLU A 431 21.37 2.99 3.33
CA GLU A 431 21.69 3.86 2.20
C GLU A 431 22.86 4.76 2.56
N ALA A 432 23.76 5.00 1.61
CA ALA A 432 24.88 5.90 1.79
C ALA A 432 25.34 6.53 0.46
N ASP A 433 26.19 7.54 0.55
CA ASP A 433 26.78 8.22 -0.61
C ASP A 433 27.71 7.30 -1.38
N ASP A 434 28.42 6.42 -0.67
CA ASP A 434 29.34 5.44 -1.24
C ASP A 434 29.37 4.11 -0.47
N ALA A 435 30.05 3.12 -1.02
CA ALA A 435 30.12 1.78 -0.43
C ALA A 435 30.85 1.75 0.93
N ALA A 436 31.86 2.60 1.15
CA ALA A 436 32.60 2.65 2.41
C ALA A 436 31.72 3.21 3.54
N ALA A 437 30.95 4.25 3.27
CA ALA A 437 29.97 4.81 4.19
C ALA A 437 28.87 3.78 4.50
N LEU A 438 28.36 3.06 3.49
CA LEU A 438 27.37 2.01 3.68
C LEU A 438 27.88 0.92 4.63
N GLU A 439 29.08 0.39 4.38
CA GLU A 439 29.69 -0.64 5.21
C GLU A 439 29.91 -0.16 6.65
N ARG A 440 30.35 1.08 6.84
CA ARG A 440 30.53 1.69 8.17
C ARG A 440 29.22 1.77 8.93
N ILE A 441 28.13 2.21 8.28
CA ILE A 441 26.81 2.31 8.89
C ILE A 441 26.30 0.92 9.25
N GLN A 442 26.42 -0.06 8.34
CA GLN A 442 26.04 -1.45 8.60
C GLN A 442 26.82 -2.04 9.79
N LYS A 443 28.12 -1.81 9.90
CA LYS A 443 28.94 -2.26 11.04
C LYS A 443 28.42 -1.70 12.37
N ARG A 444 28.00 -0.45 12.41
CA ARG A 444 27.44 0.18 13.62
C ARG A 444 26.12 -0.47 14.04
N PHE A 445 25.23 -0.71 13.09
CA PHE A 445 23.97 -1.41 13.36
C PHE A 445 24.22 -2.88 13.74
N ARG A 446 25.15 -3.56 13.09
CA ARG A 446 25.56 -4.93 13.45
C ARG A 446 26.05 -4.98 14.90
N SER A 447 26.89 -4.06 15.32
CA SER A 447 27.41 -4.00 16.70
C SER A 447 26.27 -3.81 17.71
N LEU A 448 25.31 -2.92 17.43
CA LEU A 448 24.14 -2.71 18.28
C LEU A 448 23.27 -3.98 18.36
N LEU A 449 22.94 -4.59 17.22
CA LEU A 449 22.10 -5.79 17.15
C LEU A 449 22.71 -6.96 17.92
N LEU A 450 23.99 -7.23 17.71
CA LEU A 450 24.72 -8.31 18.40
C LEU A 450 24.94 -8.03 19.90
N SER A 451 24.92 -6.77 20.33
CA SER A 451 24.94 -6.43 21.76
C SER A 451 23.63 -6.78 22.48
N VAL A 452 22.52 -6.84 21.75
CA VAL A 452 21.21 -7.23 22.26
C VAL A 452 21.01 -8.74 22.18
N LYS A 453 21.37 -9.34 21.03
CA LYS A 453 21.20 -10.76 20.78
C LYS A 453 22.40 -11.28 19.97
N PRO A 454 23.45 -11.83 20.65
CA PRO A 454 24.72 -12.20 20.04
C PRO A 454 24.65 -13.30 18.97
N ASP A 455 23.60 -14.12 18.97
CA ASP A 455 23.39 -15.25 18.08
C ASP A 455 22.60 -14.90 16.81
N MET A 456 22.28 -13.61 16.58
CA MET A 456 21.56 -13.20 15.36
C MET A 456 22.39 -13.43 14.10
N GLN A 457 21.76 -14.09 13.12
CA GLN A 457 22.32 -14.27 11.78
C GLN A 457 21.83 -13.09 10.89
N LEU A 458 22.59 -12.01 10.88
CA LEU A 458 22.20 -10.77 10.20
C LEU A 458 22.32 -10.91 8.68
N PRO A 459 21.37 -10.39 7.90
CA PRO A 459 21.35 -10.50 6.44
C PRO A 459 22.23 -9.47 5.71
N PHE A 460 23.15 -8.81 6.43
CA PHE A 460 24.07 -7.78 5.91
C PHE A 460 25.40 -7.78 6.62
#